data_ae7102fa8cf47cf8a5044fc1b5c3ad4d
#
_entry.id   ae7102fa8cf47cf8a5044fc1b5c3ad4d
#
_cell.length_a   1.000
_cell.length_b   1.000
_cell.length_c   1.000
_cell.angle_alpha   90.00
_cell.angle_beta   90.00
_cell.angle_gamma   90.00
#
_symmetry.space_group_name_H-M   'P 1'
#
loop_
_entity.id
_entity.type
_entity.pdbx_description
1 polymer ?
#
loop_
_entity_poly.entity_id
_entity_poly.type
_entity_poly.pdbx_seq_one_letter_code
_entity_poly.pdbx_strand_id
1 'polypeptide(L)'
;MKAISNRTLAISCLQACAIGFCAGYMARGRPASTAVPKGAFFLLVEMEFKSVADREKAEAIFATEARWCRDHEPGTLSYEWARSDQNDRAIVVVERYADKETAYAAVHKGSDAFKEFRPRLAALEPAIRGHSYVASDIGYTSRLE
;
A
#
# COMPACT_ATOMS: atom_id res chain seq x y z
N MET A 1 -32.73 -18.02 -72.94
CA MET A 1 -31.60 -17.29 -73.64
C MET A 1 -30.59 -16.92 -72.64
N LYS A 2 -29.40 -17.54 -72.80
CA LYS A 2 -28.03 -17.11 -72.60
C LYS A 2 -27.72 -16.50 -71.24
N ALA A 3 -27.07 -17.17 -70.28
CA ALA A 3 -25.66 -17.59 -70.21
C ALA A 3 -24.65 -16.42 -70.35
N ILE A 4 -23.83 -16.31 -69.40
CA ILE A 4 -22.37 -16.03 -69.35
C ILE A 4 -22.04 -15.61 -67.89
N SER A 5 -21.48 -16.45 -67.02
CA SER A 5 -20.09 -16.88 -66.93
C SER A 5 -19.10 -15.74 -66.90
N ASN A 6 -18.46 -15.59 -65.76
CA ASN A 6 -17.03 -15.32 -65.60
C ASN A 6 -16.77 -15.30 -64.06
N ARG A 7 -16.18 -16.27 -63.49
CA ARG A 7 -14.78 -16.70 -63.45
C ARG A 7 -13.80 -15.52 -63.49
N THR A 8 -13.23 -15.24 -62.37
CA THR A 8 -11.80 -14.90 -62.26
C THR A 8 -11.39 -14.88 -60.80
N LEU A 9 -10.73 -15.90 -60.48
CA LEU A 9 -9.38 -15.98 -59.95
C LEU A 9 -9.16 -15.40 -58.53
N ALA A 10 -9.09 -16.33 -57.65
CA ALA A 10 -8.29 -16.26 -56.45
C ALA A 10 -6.85 -15.93 -56.80
N ILE A 11 -6.30 -14.95 -56.15
CA ILE A 11 -4.86 -14.87 -55.93
C ILE A 11 -4.63 -14.80 -54.44
N SER A 12 -4.20 -15.93 -54.00
CA SER A 12 -3.46 -16.20 -52.81
C SER A 12 -2.42 -15.11 -52.57
N CYS A 13 -2.52 -14.47 -51.44
CA CYS A 13 -1.35 -13.82 -50.83
C CYS A 13 -1.35 -14.19 -49.37
N LEU A 14 -0.91 -15.42 -49.11
CA LEU A 14 -0.35 -15.85 -47.85
C LEU A 14 0.97 -15.08 -47.64
N GLN A 15 0.89 -13.90 -47.09
CA GLN A 15 2.04 -13.29 -46.45
C GLN A 15 1.88 -13.50 -44.96
N ALA A 16 2.54 -14.55 -44.53
CA ALA A 16 2.83 -14.81 -43.16
C ALA A 16 3.64 -13.62 -42.59
N CYS A 17 2.96 -12.64 -42.05
CA CYS A 17 3.59 -11.76 -41.07
C CYS A 17 3.76 -12.56 -39.78
N ALA A 18 4.88 -13.25 -39.70
CA ALA A 18 5.45 -13.64 -38.43
C ALA A 18 5.85 -12.36 -37.68
N ILE A 19 4.85 -11.72 -37.07
CA ILE A 19 5.11 -10.74 -36.03
C ILE A 19 5.62 -11.55 -34.86
N GLY A 20 6.94 -11.60 -34.76
CA GLY A 20 7.59 -12.10 -33.58
C GLY A 20 7.05 -11.34 -32.38
N PHE A 21 6.19 -12.01 -31.62
CA PHE A 21 5.89 -11.64 -30.25
C PHE A 21 7.21 -11.85 -29.49
N CYS A 22 8.13 -10.89 -29.60
CA CYS A 22 9.13 -10.70 -28.57
C CYS A 22 8.32 -10.37 -27.32
N ALA A 23 7.96 -11.42 -26.60
CA ALA A 23 7.60 -11.31 -25.20
C ALA A 23 8.84 -10.69 -24.53
N GLY A 24 8.86 -9.37 -24.51
CA GLY A 24 9.71 -8.61 -23.61
C GLY A 24 9.28 -9.04 -22.23
N TYR A 25 9.90 -10.10 -21.72
CA TYR A 25 9.93 -10.40 -20.32
C TYR A 25 10.64 -9.20 -19.70
N MET A 26 9.86 -8.14 -19.45
CA MET A 26 10.30 -7.09 -18.55
C MET A 26 10.70 -7.86 -17.30
N ALA A 27 12.00 -8.04 -17.12
CA ALA A 27 12.54 -8.47 -15.87
C ALA A 27 11.94 -7.50 -14.85
N ARG A 28 10.91 -7.94 -14.15
CA ARG A 28 10.44 -7.25 -12.95
C ARG A 28 11.68 -7.21 -12.08
N GLY A 29 12.33 -6.06 -12.05
CA GLY A 29 13.46 -5.83 -11.16
C GLY A 29 12.99 -6.34 -9.81
N ARG A 30 13.80 -7.19 -9.19
CA ARG A 30 13.56 -7.56 -7.78
C ARG A 30 13.28 -6.26 -7.07
N PRO A 31 12.17 -6.16 -6.32
CA PRO A 31 11.95 -4.98 -5.50
C PRO A 31 13.26 -4.74 -4.73
N ALA A 32 13.75 -3.51 -4.79
CA ALA A 32 14.95 -3.12 -4.05
C ALA A 32 14.81 -3.69 -2.64
N SER A 33 15.87 -4.28 -2.11
CA SER A 33 15.91 -4.88 -0.78
C SER A 33 15.09 -4.01 0.17
N THR A 34 14.03 -4.59 0.75
CA THR A 34 13.17 -3.94 1.73
C THR A 34 13.86 -3.88 3.10
N ALA A 35 15.20 -3.83 3.11
CA ALA A 35 15.95 -3.66 4.34
C ALA A 35 15.52 -2.33 4.97
N VAL A 36 15.01 -2.43 6.19
CA VAL A 36 14.65 -1.25 6.98
C VAL A 36 15.91 -0.43 7.21
N PRO A 37 15.92 0.88 6.90
CA PRO A 37 17.08 1.74 7.14
C PRO A 37 17.50 1.69 8.60
N LYS A 38 18.82 1.79 8.86
CA LYS A 38 19.34 1.95 10.23
C LYS A 38 18.73 3.18 10.87
N GLY A 39 18.31 3.03 12.13
CA GLY A 39 17.69 4.11 12.86
C GLY A 39 16.30 4.50 12.34
N ALA A 40 15.62 3.62 11.60
CA ALA A 40 14.23 3.86 11.19
C ALA A 40 13.37 4.27 12.39
N PHE A 41 12.52 5.26 12.16
CA PHE A 41 11.60 5.76 13.19
C PHE A 41 10.31 4.94 13.14
N PHE A 42 9.76 4.57 14.30
CA PHE A 42 8.45 3.93 14.32
C PHE A 42 7.58 4.34 15.52
N LEU A 43 6.28 4.19 15.31
CA LEU A 43 5.24 4.49 16.28
C LEU A 43 4.43 3.23 16.59
N LEU A 44 4.05 3.13 17.86
CA LEU A 44 2.96 2.26 18.30
C LEU A 44 1.86 3.18 18.82
N VAL A 45 0.70 3.14 18.18
CA VAL A 45 -0.45 3.96 18.55
C VAL A 45 -1.59 3.04 18.98
N GLU A 46 -1.73 2.87 20.28
CA GLU A 46 -2.84 2.13 20.87
C GLU A 46 -4.11 2.99 20.88
N MET A 47 -5.23 2.40 20.48
CA MET A 47 -6.52 3.07 20.55
C MET A 47 -7.58 2.13 21.13
N GLU A 48 -8.40 2.65 22.02
CA GLU A 48 -9.61 1.96 22.48
C GLU A 48 -10.84 2.80 22.16
N PHE A 49 -11.79 2.21 21.45
CA PHE A 49 -13.02 2.86 21.02
C PHE A 49 -14.16 2.63 22.03
N LYS A 50 -15.17 3.49 22.00
CA LYS A 50 -16.35 3.38 22.85
C LYS A 50 -17.18 2.12 22.53
N SER A 51 -17.18 1.69 21.28
CA SER A 51 -17.91 0.52 20.80
C SER A 51 -17.13 -0.21 19.68
N VAL A 52 -17.50 -1.47 19.44
CA VAL A 52 -17.03 -2.24 18.29
C VAL A 52 -17.41 -1.55 16.97
N ALA A 53 -18.62 -0.99 16.90
CA ALA A 53 -19.07 -0.27 15.69
C ALA A 53 -18.21 0.97 15.38
N ASP A 54 -17.71 1.68 16.41
CA ASP A 54 -16.82 2.82 16.19
C ASP A 54 -15.42 2.36 15.79
N ARG A 55 -14.93 1.25 16.36
CA ARG A 55 -13.68 0.60 15.90
C ARG A 55 -13.79 0.19 14.42
N GLU A 56 -14.92 -0.39 13.98
CA GLU A 56 -15.14 -0.78 12.57
C GLU A 56 -15.18 0.41 11.63
N LYS A 57 -15.81 1.52 12.05
CA LYS A 57 -15.76 2.79 11.28
C LYS A 57 -14.34 3.30 11.17
N ALA A 58 -13.58 3.30 12.26
CA ALA A 58 -12.18 3.73 12.27
C ALA A 58 -11.32 2.86 11.34
N GLU A 59 -11.54 1.56 11.34
CA GLU A 59 -10.85 0.60 10.46
C GLU A 59 -11.11 0.90 8.98
N ALA A 60 -12.35 1.22 8.60
CA ALA A 60 -12.68 1.60 7.23
C ALA A 60 -12.00 2.92 6.82
N ILE A 61 -11.94 3.90 7.74
CA ILE A 61 -11.23 5.18 7.54
C ILE A 61 -9.74 4.91 7.36
N PHE A 62 -9.13 4.12 8.26
CA PHE A 62 -7.71 3.76 8.22
C PHE A 62 -7.34 2.99 6.94
N ALA A 63 -8.17 2.05 6.51
CA ALA A 63 -7.91 1.26 5.30
C ALA A 63 -7.79 2.13 4.03
N THR A 64 -8.47 3.27 4.00
CA THR A 64 -8.35 4.25 2.90
C THR A 64 -7.02 4.98 2.97
N GLU A 65 -6.66 5.48 4.14
CA GLU A 65 -5.38 6.15 4.39
C GLU A 65 -4.19 5.23 4.12
N ALA A 66 -4.23 4.00 4.62
CA ALA A 66 -3.14 3.04 4.45
C ALA A 66 -2.87 2.71 2.97
N ARG A 67 -3.89 2.62 2.14
CA ARG A 67 -3.72 2.45 0.68
C ARG A 67 -3.05 3.67 0.06
N TRP A 68 -3.51 4.86 0.44
CA TRP A 68 -2.92 6.10 -0.07
C TRP A 68 -1.45 6.23 0.31
N CYS A 69 -1.10 6.00 1.59
CA CYS A 69 0.28 6.01 2.09
C CYS A 69 1.16 5.03 1.31
N ARG A 70 0.70 3.80 1.09
CA ARG A 70 1.45 2.80 0.33
C ARG A 70 1.78 3.27 -1.09
N ASP A 71 0.86 3.96 -1.72
CA ASP A 71 0.98 4.35 -3.13
C ASP A 71 1.74 5.68 -3.31
N HIS A 72 1.82 6.54 -2.27
CA HIS A 72 2.34 7.90 -2.38
C HIS A 72 3.49 8.24 -1.41
N GLU A 73 3.70 7.44 -0.37
CA GLU A 73 4.70 7.72 0.65
C GLU A 73 5.79 6.63 0.70
N PRO A 74 6.78 6.65 -0.19
CA PRO A 74 7.82 5.62 -0.23
C PRO A 74 8.68 5.56 1.06
N GLY A 75 8.67 6.61 1.86
CA GLY A 75 9.32 6.66 3.18
C GLY A 75 8.50 6.03 4.30
N THR A 76 7.22 5.72 4.09
CA THR A 76 6.37 4.97 5.01
C THR A 76 6.56 3.48 4.74
N LEU A 77 7.40 2.84 5.56
CA LEU A 77 7.89 1.47 5.33
C LEU A 77 6.90 0.39 5.75
N SER A 78 6.10 0.66 6.78
CA SER A 78 4.95 -0.15 7.18
C SER A 78 3.91 0.71 7.87
N TYR A 79 2.64 0.35 7.69
CA TYR A 79 1.51 1.04 8.27
C TYR A 79 0.38 0.02 8.49
N GLU A 80 0.34 -0.56 9.70
CA GLU A 80 -0.46 -1.73 10.01
C GLU A 80 -1.48 -1.43 11.10
N TRP A 81 -2.68 -1.97 10.91
CA TRP A 81 -3.74 -1.99 11.90
C TRP A 81 -3.87 -3.40 12.47
N ALA A 82 -3.61 -3.58 13.75
CA ALA A 82 -3.76 -4.85 14.43
C ALA A 82 -4.85 -4.76 15.51
N ARG A 83 -5.73 -5.74 15.54
CA ARG A 83 -6.79 -5.85 16.55
C ARG A 83 -6.27 -6.55 17.79
N SER A 84 -6.69 -6.10 18.96
CA SER A 84 -6.44 -6.83 20.20
C SER A 84 -7.20 -8.18 20.19
N ASP A 85 -6.54 -9.22 20.64
CA ASP A 85 -7.14 -10.55 20.86
C ASP A 85 -7.86 -10.67 22.21
N GLN A 86 -7.77 -9.64 23.05
CA GLN A 86 -8.34 -9.61 24.40
C GLN A 86 -9.46 -8.58 24.57
N ASN A 87 -9.50 -7.56 23.71
CA ASN A 87 -10.50 -6.49 23.77
C ASN A 87 -10.91 -6.11 22.34
N ASP A 88 -12.10 -6.46 21.93
CA ASP A 88 -12.63 -6.25 20.59
C ASP A 88 -12.83 -4.77 20.20
N ARG A 89 -12.74 -3.85 21.18
CA ARG A 89 -12.76 -2.40 20.96
C ARG A 89 -11.37 -1.80 20.84
N ALA A 90 -10.31 -2.57 21.13
CA ALA A 90 -8.93 -2.08 21.16
C ALA A 90 -8.14 -2.52 19.94
N ILE A 91 -7.25 -1.64 19.52
CA ILE A 91 -6.33 -1.86 18.40
C ILE A 91 -4.95 -1.26 18.70
N VAL A 92 -3.97 -1.64 17.92
CA VAL A 92 -2.72 -0.92 17.80
C VAL A 92 -2.44 -0.62 16.32
N VAL A 93 -2.02 0.60 16.02
CA VAL A 93 -1.40 0.93 14.74
C VAL A 93 0.10 0.84 14.91
N VAL A 94 0.74 0.06 14.05
CA VAL A 94 2.20 -0.07 13.97
C VAL A 94 2.66 0.67 12.72
N GLU A 95 3.41 1.74 12.91
CA GLU A 95 3.88 2.61 11.84
C GLU A 95 5.40 2.60 11.80
N ARG A 96 6.00 2.47 10.63
CA ARG A 96 7.44 2.52 10.47
C ARG A 96 7.82 3.43 9.31
N TYR A 97 8.78 4.31 9.54
CA TYR A 97 9.22 5.34 8.62
C TYR A 97 10.73 5.28 8.42
N ALA A 98 11.19 5.67 7.23
CA ALA A 98 12.61 5.74 6.94
C ALA A 98 13.36 6.66 7.91
N ASP A 99 12.72 7.78 8.29
CA ASP A 99 13.22 8.73 9.29
C ASP A 99 12.06 9.55 9.90
N LYS A 100 12.36 10.24 11.01
CA LYS A 100 11.38 11.03 11.74
C LYS A 100 11.07 12.38 11.09
N GLU A 101 12.08 13.05 10.56
CA GLU A 101 11.98 14.45 10.13
C GLU A 101 11.32 14.54 8.76
N THR A 102 11.78 13.75 7.81
CA THR A 102 11.30 13.80 6.42
C THR A 102 10.11 12.88 6.23
N ALA A 103 10.29 11.57 6.40
CA ALA A 103 9.26 10.60 6.06
C ALA A 103 8.02 10.74 6.96
N TYR A 104 8.20 10.86 8.26
CA TYR A 104 7.07 10.99 9.18
C TYR A 104 6.55 12.43 9.28
N ALA A 105 7.38 13.40 9.67
CA ALA A 105 6.89 14.73 10.02
C ALA A 105 6.54 15.57 8.79
N ALA A 106 7.40 15.58 7.76
CA ALA A 106 7.19 16.41 6.60
C ALA A 106 6.25 15.74 5.58
N VAL A 107 6.46 14.47 5.22
CA VAL A 107 5.67 13.77 4.20
C VAL A 107 4.37 13.26 4.79
N HIS A 108 4.40 12.30 5.73
CA HIS A 108 3.20 11.66 6.23
C HIS A 108 2.24 12.65 6.91
N LYS A 109 2.67 13.33 7.97
CA LYS A 109 1.83 14.32 8.67
C LYS A 109 1.52 15.57 7.85
N GLY A 110 2.38 15.90 6.89
CA GLY A 110 2.21 17.02 5.97
C GLY A 110 1.23 16.76 4.84
N SER A 111 0.91 15.50 4.54
CA SER A 111 0.05 15.11 3.42
C SER A 111 -1.39 15.60 3.62
N ASP A 112 -2.07 15.87 2.51
CA ASP A 112 -3.48 16.25 2.57
C ASP A 112 -4.36 15.06 2.99
N ALA A 113 -3.95 13.84 2.63
CA ALA A 113 -4.62 12.61 3.05
C ALA A 113 -4.62 12.47 4.58
N PHE A 114 -3.48 12.67 5.25
CA PHE A 114 -3.40 12.63 6.70
C PHE A 114 -4.23 13.75 7.36
N LYS A 115 -4.19 14.96 6.80
CA LYS A 115 -4.99 16.10 7.30
C LYS A 115 -6.49 15.85 7.18
N GLU A 116 -6.94 15.11 6.18
CA GLU A 116 -8.33 14.69 6.04
C GLU A 116 -8.68 13.50 6.95
N PHE A 117 -7.78 12.51 7.03
CA PHE A 117 -7.94 11.32 7.85
C PHE A 117 -8.06 11.62 9.34
N ARG A 118 -7.15 12.43 9.87
CA ARG A 118 -6.98 12.65 11.31
C ARG A 118 -8.25 13.20 12.01
N PRO A 119 -8.95 14.21 11.51
CA PRO A 119 -10.21 14.69 12.10
C PRO A 119 -11.32 13.64 12.09
N ARG A 120 -11.42 12.84 11.04
CA ARG A 120 -12.44 11.77 10.93
C ARG A 120 -12.23 10.69 11.98
N LEU A 121 -10.97 10.30 12.22
CA LEU A 121 -10.62 9.38 13.30
C LEU A 121 -10.91 9.99 14.67
N ALA A 122 -10.52 11.24 14.88
CA ALA A 122 -10.72 11.96 16.14
C ALA A 122 -12.21 12.12 16.50
N ALA A 123 -13.09 12.23 15.51
CA ALA A 123 -14.53 12.33 15.72
C ALA A 123 -15.15 11.07 16.36
N LEU A 124 -14.45 9.93 16.34
CA LEU A 124 -14.87 8.70 17.03
C LEU A 124 -14.42 8.68 18.50
N GLU A 125 -13.68 9.71 18.94
CA GLU A 125 -13.22 9.92 20.33
C GLU A 125 -12.56 8.69 20.98
N PRO A 126 -11.60 8.01 20.29
CA PRO A 126 -10.89 6.90 20.91
C PRO A 126 -9.99 7.39 22.05
N ALA A 127 -9.83 6.57 23.09
CA ALA A 127 -8.73 6.74 24.02
C ALA A 127 -7.43 6.36 23.30
N ILE A 128 -6.49 7.31 23.18
CA ILE A 128 -5.25 7.13 22.40
C ILE A 128 -4.03 7.19 23.30
N ARG A 129 -3.13 6.22 23.12
CA ARG A 129 -1.79 6.21 23.69
C ARG A 129 -0.77 5.95 22.58
N GLY A 130 0.15 6.88 22.37
CA GLY A 130 1.20 6.75 21.37
C GLY A 130 2.59 6.69 21.99
N HIS A 131 3.44 5.80 21.47
CA HIS A 131 4.85 5.71 21.79
C HIS A 131 5.70 5.71 20.54
N SER A 132 6.79 6.46 20.56
CA SER A 132 7.73 6.52 19.43
C SER A 132 9.07 5.88 19.80
N TYR A 133 9.71 5.28 18.81
CA TYR A 133 10.94 4.53 18.97
C TYR A 133 11.87 4.77 17.78
N VAL A 134 13.14 4.46 17.97
CA VAL A 134 14.15 4.39 16.91
C VAL A 134 14.65 2.96 16.85
N ALA A 135 14.71 2.40 15.66
CA ALA A 135 15.18 1.02 15.44
C ALA A 135 16.63 0.88 15.93
N SER A 136 16.87 -0.13 16.75
CA SER A 136 18.20 -0.43 17.34
C SER A 136 19.07 -1.32 16.46
N ASP A 137 18.52 -1.83 15.35
CA ASP A 137 19.13 -2.83 14.48
C ASP A 137 19.41 -4.18 15.18
N ILE A 138 18.80 -4.43 16.34
CA ILE A 138 18.86 -5.69 17.05
C ILE A 138 17.66 -6.54 16.65
N GLY A 139 17.91 -7.73 16.12
CA GLY A 139 16.86 -8.62 15.62
C GLY A 139 16.73 -8.56 14.11
N TYR A 140 15.55 -8.89 13.60
CA TYR A 140 15.26 -8.88 12.17
C TYR A 140 13.80 -8.47 11.92
N THR A 141 13.54 -7.84 10.77
CA THR A 141 12.20 -7.37 10.39
C THR A 141 11.56 -8.25 9.29
N SER A 142 12.33 -9.07 8.61
CA SER A 142 11.86 -10.00 7.59
C SER A 142 12.71 -11.27 7.60
N ARG A 143 12.09 -12.41 7.28
CA ARG A 143 12.80 -13.67 6.97
C ARG A 143 12.99 -13.86 5.47
N LEU A 144 12.42 -12.98 4.67
CA LEU A 144 12.45 -13.06 3.21
C LEU A 144 13.63 -12.23 2.69
N GLU A 145 14.84 -12.72 2.88
CA GLU A 145 16.07 -12.21 2.25
C GLU A 145 16.52 -13.16 1.14
#